data_22e27a20d0095fec9516c13957df7198
#
_entry.id   22e27a20d0095fec9516c13957df7198
#
_cell.length_a   1.000
_cell.length_b   1.000
_cell.length_c   1.000
_cell.angle_alpha   90.00
_cell.angle_beta   90.00
_cell.angle_gamma   90.00
#
_symmetry.space_group_name_H-M   'P 1'
#
loop_
_entity.id
_entity.type
_entity.pdbx_description
1 polymer ?
#
loop_
_entity_poly.entity_id
_entity_poly.type
_entity_poly.pdbx_seq_one_letter_code
_entity_poly.pdbx_strand_id
1 'polypeptide(L)'
;TDKGVECYERLKGKTNTFFDPQSTGITFALTDKAPGDKMPLMTLGYGLSASQDGYVFKWNFPYMGSYWTGADILIQHIGKKEGGLAKLKGKKITLVYHDSPFGKEPIPLLQERAKMHGFDLQLIPVTAPGVEQKAAWLQVRQSRPDYVLLWGWGVMNSTALKEAQATGYPRDKMYGVWWSGAEPDVKDVGDGAKGYNALALNPSGQSFKVIQDILKNVHDKGQGSGPKDEVGSVLYMRGVIIQMLGVEAVKRAQERFGKGKVMTSEQVRWGMENLALDQKKLDALGFAGVMRPLSASCADHMGSTWARIHTWDGAKWVMGADWYQADEQIIKPMVKAAADKYAAEKKITRRTAEDCQN
;
A
#
# COMPACT_ATOMS: atom_id res chain seq x y z
N THR A 1 -14.49 -5.28 9.58
CA THR A 1 -14.49 -6.30 8.49
C THR A 1 -15.92 -6.63 8.06
N ASP A 2 -16.82 -6.96 8.99
CA ASP A 2 -18.18 -7.46 8.68
C ASP A 2 -19.02 -6.49 7.81
N LYS A 3 -19.00 -5.19 8.12
CA LYS A 3 -19.69 -4.16 7.30
C LYS A 3 -19.16 -4.11 5.86
N GLY A 4 -17.86 -4.30 5.67
CA GLY A 4 -17.27 -4.34 4.32
C GLY A 4 -17.67 -5.58 3.54
N VAL A 5 -17.74 -6.74 4.19
CA VAL A 5 -18.23 -7.99 3.59
C VAL A 5 -19.72 -7.86 3.24
N GLU A 6 -20.53 -7.31 4.13
CA GLU A 6 -21.97 -7.02 3.87
C GLU A 6 -22.14 -6.09 2.67
N CYS A 7 -21.34 -5.03 2.59
CA CYS A 7 -21.34 -4.10 1.45
C CYS A 7 -21.00 -4.81 0.14
N TYR A 8 -19.96 -5.65 0.15
CA TYR A 8 -19.58 -6.47 -0.99
C TYR A 8 -20.72 -7.39 -1.45
N GLU A 9 -21.32 -8.15 -0.53
CA GLU A 9 -22.44 -9.07 -0.84
C GLU A 9 -23.64 -8.33 -1.46
N ARG A 10 -23.92 -7.11 -1.02
CA ARG A 10 -25.01 -6.28 -1.56
C ARG A 10 -24.71 -5.72 -2.95
N LEU A 11 -23.44 -5.46 -3.25
CA LEU A 11 -23.03 -4.78 -4.48
C LEU A 11 -22.55 -5.73 -5.58
N LYS A 12 -22.03 -6.89 -5.22
CA LYS A 12 -21.59 -7.88 -6.21
C LYS A 12 -22.73 -8.27 -7.15
N GLY A 13 -22.44 -8.37 -8.42
CA GLY A 13 -23.42 -8.72 -9.45
C GLY A 13 -24.33 -7.59 -9.91
N LYS A 14 -24.19 -6.34 -9.40
CA LYS A 14 -24.94 -5.19 -9.92
C LYS A 14 -24.28 -4.61 -11.17
N THR A 15 -23.20 -3.86 -11.04
CA THR A 15 -22.52 -3.20 -12.17
C THR A 15 -21.02 -3.14 -11.98
N ASN A 16 -20.47 -4.02 -11.14
CA ASN A 16 -19.10 -3.87 -10.67
C ASN A 16 -18.12 -4.49 -11.66
N THR A 17 -17.11 -3.75 -12.03
CA THR A 17 -15.99 -4.21 -12.83
C THR A 17 -14.87 -4.77 -11.96
N PHE A 18 -14.68 -4.18 -10.78
CA PHE A 18 -13.80 -4.64 -9.71
C PHE A 18 -14.31 -4.10 -8.37
N PHE A 19 -13.84 -4.67 -7.28
CA PHE A 19 -14.10 -4.21 -5.93
C PHE A 19 -12.79 -3.75 -5.28
N ASP A 20 -12.81 -2.56 -4.66
CA ASP A 20 -11.69 -2.03 -3.88
C ASP A 20 -12.07 -2.07 -2.40
N PRO A 21 -11.59 -3.07 -1.65
CA PRO A 21 -12.00 -3.26 -0.25
C PRO A 21 -11.43 -2.22 0.71
N GLN A 22 -10.39 -1.51 0.35
CA GLN A 22 -9.67 -0.50 1.15
C GLN A 22 -9.39 -0.95 2.60
N SER A 23 -9.15 -2.23 2.80
CA SER A 23 -8.87 -2.83 4.10
C SER A 23 -8.24 -4.21 3.94
N THR A 24 -7.15 -4.46 4.65
CA THR A 24 -6.50 -5.79 4.67
C THR A 24 -7.43 -6.86 5.25
N GLY A 25 -8.14 -6.57 6.34
CA GLY A 25 -9.07 -7.53 6.93
C GLY A 25 -10.26 -7.88 6.02
N ILE A 26 -10.79 -6.90 5.27
CA ILE A 26 -11.83 -7.14 4.27
C ILE A 26 -11.26 -7.93 3.09
N THR A 27 -10.08 -7.59 2.61
CA THR A 27 -9.40 -8.32 1.53
C THR A 27 -9.22 -9.79 1.88
N PHE A 28 -8.76 -10.10 3.09
CA PHE A 28 -8.61 -11.49 3.53
C PHE A 28 -9.95 -12.23 3.52
N ALA A 29 -11.00 -11.61 4.05
CA ALA A 29 -12.34 -12.21 4.06
C ALA A 29 -12.94 -12.42 2.66
N LEU A 30 -12.60 -11.57 1.69
CA LEU A 30 -13.11 -11.65 0.32
C LEU A 30 -12.26 -12.51 -0.60
N THR A 31 -10.99 -12.77 -0.27
CA THR A 31 -10.08 -13.55 -1.13
C THR A 31 -10.63 -14.95 -1.46
N ASP A 32 -11.27 -15.61 -0.50
CA ASP A 32 -11.88 -16.92 -0.71
C ASP A 32 -13.21 -16.84 -1.50
N LYS A 33 -13.89 -15.71 -1.48
CA LYS A 33 -15.18 -15.50 -2.16
C LYS A 33 -15.02 -15.04 -3.61
N ALA A 34 -14.05 -14.20 -3.87
CA ALA A 34 -13.83 -13.53 -5.15
C ALA A 34 -13.78 -14.51 -6.35
N PRO A 35 -13.14 -15.69 -6.26
CA PRO A 35 -13.15 -16.67 -7.37
C PRO A 35 -14.54 -17.17 -7.75
N GLY A 36 -15.37 -17.49 -6.75
CA GLY A 36 -16.75 -17.95 -6.97
C GLY A 36 -17.66 -16.87 -7.55
N ASP A 37 -17.44 -15.64 -7.11
CA ASP A 37 -18.18 -14.46 -7.55
C ASP A 37 -17.61 -13.87 -8.85
N LYS A 38 -16.44 -14.33 -9.31
CA LYS A 38 -15.67 -13.79 -10.44
C LYS A 38 -15.41 -12.29 -10.32
N MET A 39 -15.12 -11.81 -9.11
CA MET A 39 -14.95 -10.41 -8.81
C MET A 39 -13.47 -10.05 -8.61
N PRO A 40 -12.86 -9.24 -9.48
CA PRO A 40 -11.52 -8.74 -9.24
C PRO A 40 -11.47 -7.85 -7.98
N LEU A 41 -10.50 -8.08 -7.12
CA LEU A 41 -10.20 -7.26 -5.95
C LEU A 41 -8.97 -6.41 -6.25
N MET A 42 -9.13 -5.11 -6.36
CA MET A 42 -8.00 -4.18 -6.47
C MET A 42 -7.63 -3.71 -5.07
N THR A 43 -6.41 -4.02 -4.62
CA THR A 43 -5.99 -3.81 -3.22
C THR A 43 -4.72 -2.95 -3.14
N LEU A 44 -4.70 -1.85 -3.89
CA LEU A 44 -3.55 -0.96 -3.94
C LEU A 44 -3.05 -0.60 -2.54
N GLY A 45 -1.83 -1.06 -2.21
CA GLY A 45 -1.20 -0.76 -0.93
C GLY A 45 -1.79 -1.49 0.29
N TYR A 46 -2.72 -2.43 0.11
CA TYR A 46 -3.23 -3.28 1.19
C TYR A 46 -2.64 -4.71 1.10
N GLY A 47 -2.86 -5.55 2.10
CA GLY A 47 -2.66 -6.98 2.00
C GLY A 47 -3.66 -7.60 1.00
N LEU A 48 -3.41 -8.74 0.57
CA LEU A 48 -2.51 -9.83 0.99
C LEU A 48 -1.20 -9.78 0.17
N SER A 49 -0.02 -9.75 0.81
CA SER A 49 1.27 -9.67 0.09
C SER A 49 1.52 -10.88 -0.82
N ALA A 50 1.10 -12.07 -0.42
CA ALA A 50 1.19 -13.28 -1.24
C ALA A 50 0.40 -13.18 -2.55
N SER A 51 -0.59 -12.29 -2.65
CA SER A 51 -1.45 -12.16 -3.84
C SER A 51 -0.76 -11.50 -5.03
N GLN A 52 0.51 -11.10 -4.90
CA GLN A 52 1.36 -10.82 -6.05
C GLN A 52 1.43 -12.02 -7.00
N ASP A 53 1.41 -13.26 -6.48
CA ASP A 53 1.39 -14.48 -7.28
C ASP A 53 0.01 -14.71 -7.95
N GLY A 54 -0.13 -14.18 -9.13
CA GLY A 54 -1.38 -14.28 -9.90
C GLY A 54 -1.71 -15.70 -10.38
N TYR A 55 -0.76 -16.62 -10.38
CA TYR A 55 -1.04 -18.02 -10.69
C TYR A 55 -1.91 -18.71 -9.63
N VAL A 56 -1.84 -18.24 -8.38
CA VAL A 56 -2.67 -18.73 -7.28
C VAL A 56 -3.83 -17.78 -7.00
N PHE A 57 -3.53 -16.49 -6.88
CA PHE A 57 -4.51 -15.46 -6.52
C PHE A 57 -5.10 -14.77 -7.75
N LYS A 58 -5.79 -15.55 -8.57
CA LYS A 58 -6.34 -15.12 -9.87
C LYS A 58 -7.16 -13.82 -9.82
N TRP A 59 -7.76 -13.51 -8.67
CA TRP A 59 -8.72 -12.42 -8.53
C TRP A 59 -8.25 -11.26 -7.63
N ASN A 60 -7.03 -11.31 -7.10
CA ASN A 60 -6.46 -10.26 -6.27
C ASN A 60 -5.37 -9.48 -7.03
N PHE A 61 -5.43 -8.15 -6.99
CA PHE A 61 -4.51 -7.25 -7.69
C PHE A 61 -3.91 -6.23 -6.73
N PRO A 62 -2.80 -6.54 -6.04
CA PRO A 62 -2.13 -5.64 -5.09
C PRO A 62 -1.22 -4.65 -5.84
N TYR A 63 -1.80 -3.85 -6.73
CA TYR A 63 -1.03 -2.91 -7.52
C TYR A 63 -0.16 -1.97 -6.68
N MET A 64 0.98 -1.58 -7.25
CA MET A 64 1.96 -0.63 -6.74
C MET A 64 2.72 -1.06 -5.49
N GLY A 65 2.38 -2.14 -4.83
CA GLY A 65 3.13 -2.62 -3.68
C GLY A 65 2.30 -3.41 -2.67
N SER A 66 3.00 -4.19 -1.89
CA SER A 66 2.48 -4.93 -0.75
C SER A 66 3.18 -4.49 0.54
N TYR A 67 2.71 -4.95 1.69
CA TYR A 67 3.38 -4.65 2.96
C TYR A 67 4.77 -5.28 3.05
N TRP A 68 5.04 -6.37 2.35
CA TRP A 68 6.40 -6.91 2.27
C TRP A 68 7.31 -6.00 1.45
N THR A 69 6.85 -5.49 0.31
CA THR A 69 7.65 -4.53 -0.46
C THR A 69 7.90 -3.25 0.32
N GLY A 70 6.88 -2.75 1.02
CA GLY A 70 7.02 -1.54 1.85
C GLY A 70 7.99 -1.72 3.00
N ALA A 71 7.87 -2.82 3.75
CA ALA A 71 8.77 -3.12 4.87
C ALA A 71 10.22 -3.30 4.38
N ASP A 72 10.40 -3.96 3.24
CA ASP A 72 11.71 -4.14 2.61
C ASP A 72 12.36 -2.79 2.25
N ILE A 73 11.60 -1.91 1.61
CA ILE A 73 12.06 -0.56 1.24
C ILE A 73 12.45 0.26 2.48
N LEU A 74 11.72 0.14 3.59
CA LEU A 74 12.10 0.81 4.83
C LEU A 74 13.45 0.32 5.35
N ILE A 75 13.70 -0.98 5.36
CA ILE A 75 14.99 -1.53 5.79
C ILE A 75 16.12 -1.08 4.85
N GLN A 76 15.87 -1.06 3.53
CA GLN A 76 16.87 -0.53 2.58
C GLN A 76 17.17 0.95 2.81
N HIS A 77 16.13 1.77 3.05
CA HIS A 77 16.29 3.19 3.34
C HIS A 77 17.11 3.43 4.61
N ILE A 78 16.77 2.73 5.71
CA ILE A 78 17.49 2.82 6.98
C ILE A 78 18.93 2.34 6.79
N GLY A 79 19.13 1.24 6.07
CA GLY A 79 20.47 0.75 5.74
C GLY A 79 21.30 1.78 4.96
N LYS A 80 20.71 2.45 3.96
CA LYS A 80 21.38 3.53 3.22
C LYS A 80 21.77 4.68 4.14
N LYS A 81 20.87 5.08 5.04
CA LYS A 81 21.10 6.15 6.03
C LYS A 81 22.25 5.82 7.00
N GLU A 82 22.40 4.55 7.35
CA GLU A 82 23.50 4.05 8.22
C GLU A 82 24.82 3.82 7.46
N GLY A 83 24.83 3.96 6.14
CA GLY A 83 26.03 3.71 5.31
C GLY A 83 26.13 2.29 4.75
N GLY A 84 25.02 1.55 4.74
CA GLY A 84 24.87 0.23 4.14
C GLY A 84 24.13 -0.76 5.04
N LEU A 85 23.50 -1.77 4.43
CA LEU A 85 22.75 -2.80 5.16
C LEU A 85 23.59 -3.56 6.21
N ALA A 86 24.89 -3.73 5.96
CA ALA A 86 25.81 -4.37 6.91
C ALA A 86 25.96 -3.56 8.22
N LYS A 87 25.68 -2.25 8.19
CA LYS A 87 25.72 -1.37 9.37
C LYS A 87 24.51 -1.52 10.27
N LEU A 88 23.51 -2.28 9.85
CA LEU A 88 22.35 -2.58 10.69
C LEU A 88 22.66 -3.62 11.78
N LYS A 89 23.78 -4.33 11.69
CA LYS A 89 24.18 -5.33 12.71
C LYS A 89 24.26 -4.70 14.09
N GLY A 90 23.50 -5.25 15.02
CA GLY A 90 23.41 -4.78 16.41
C GLY A 90 22.52 -3.55 16.62
N LYS A 91 21.95 -2.97 15.57
CA LYS A 91 20.92 -1.94 15.71
C LYS A 91 19.64 -2.54 16.24
N LYS A 92 18.85 -1.73 16.95
CA LYS A 92 17.52 -2.12 17.44
C LYS A 92 16.45 -1.40 16.62
N ILE A 93 15.59 -2.16 15.99
CA ILE A 93 14.44 -1.66 15.20
C ILE A 93 13.16 -2.17 15.87
N THR A 94 12.26 -1.26 16.21
CA THR A 94 10.99 -1.61 16.85
C THR A 94 9.85 -1.39 15.87
N LEU A 95 9.03 -2.41 15.65
CA LEU A 95 7.75 -2.30 14.95
C LEU A 95 6.64 -2.04 15.97
N VAL A 96 6.06 -0.85 15.95
CA VAL A 96 4.82 -0.52 16.66
C VAL A 96 3.68 -0.71 15.66
N TYR A 97 2.82 -1.69 15.90
CA TYR A 97 1.85 -2.10 14.90
C TYR A 97 0.43 -2.29 15.45
N HIS A 98 -0.54 -1.98 14.62
CA HIS A 98 -1.94 -2.25 14.89
C HIS A 98 -2.18 -3.76 15.02
N ASP A 99 -2.73 -4.21 16.14
CA ASP A 99 -2.97 -5.64 16.39
C ASP A 99 -4.15 -6.17 15.55
N SER A 100 -3.85 -6.40 14.29
CA SER A 100 -4.79 -6.89 13.27
C SER A 100 -4.02 -7.57 12.14
N PRO A 101 -4.70 -8.23 11.20
CA PRO A 101 -4.05 -8.79 10.00
C PRO A 101 -3.19 -7.76 9.26
N PHE A 102 -3.64 -6.51 9.17
CA PHE A 102 -2.89 -5.40 8.59
C PHE A 102 -1.53 -5.17 9.27
N GLY A 103 -1.55 -4.99 10.58
CA GLY A 103 -0.33 -4.65 11.32
C GLY A 103 0.65 -5.82 11.43
N LYS A 104 0.17 -7.05 11.33
CA LYS A 104 0.98 -8.28 11.40
C LYS A 104 1.64 -8.66 10.09
N GLU A 105 1.14 -8.18 8.98
CA GLU A 105 1.58 -8.62 7.66
C GLU A 105 3.06 -8.35 7.35
N PRO A 106 3.70 -7.23 7.76
CA PRO A 106 5.12 -6.98 7.50
C PRO A 106 6.06 -7.85 8.34
N ILE A 107 5.58 -8.48 9.43
CA ILE A 107 6.41 -9.17 10.42
C ILE A 107 7.31 -10.27 9.79
N PRO A 108 6.81 -11.18 8.93
CA PRO A 108 7.65 -12.22 8.35
C PRO A 108 8.84 -11.67 7.56
N LEU A 109 8.63 -10.60 6.78
CA LEU A 109 9.71 -9.97 6.04
C LEU A 109 10.71 -9.28 6.97
N LEU A 110 10.23 -8.56 7.98
CA LEU A 110 11.12 -7.89 8.94
C LEU A 110 11.96 -8.90 9.74
N GLN A 111 11.39 -10.06 10.07
CA GLN A 111 12.13 -11.16 10.72
C GLN A 111 13.22 -11.72 9.80
N GLU A 112 12.92 -11.91 8.52
CA GLU A 112 13.92 -12.37 7.55
C GLU A 112 15.04 -11.34 7.36
N ARG A 113 14.70 -10.05 7.24
CA ARG A 113 15.69 -8.97 7.17
C ARG A 113 16.52 -8.84 8.45
N ALA A 114 15.92 -9.02 9.63
CA ALA A 114 16.63 -9.02 10.90
C ALA A 114 17.65 -10.16 10.97
N LYS A 115 17.26 -11.36 10.54
CA LYS A 115 18.16 -12.51 10.46
C LYS A 115 19.31 -12.25 9.46
N MET A 116 19.03 -11.69 8.30
CA MET A 116 20.03 -11.43 7.25
C MET A 116 21.06 -10.38 7.67
N HIS A 117 20.62 -9.31 8.35
CA HIS A 117 21.48 -8.15 8.64
C HIS A 117 21.88 -8.03 10.11
N GLY A 118 21.39 -8.92 10.97
CA GLY A 118 21.79 -8.99 12.38
C GLY A 118 21.31 -7.81 13.23
N PHE A 119 20.22 -7.15 12.87
CA PHE A 119 19.56 -6.19 13.75
C PHE A 119 18.58 -6.88 14.70
N ASP A 120 18.36 -6.27 15.87
CA ASP A 120 17.39 -6.74 16.86
C ASP A 120 16.01 -6.16 16.51
N LEU A 121 15.05 -7.04 16.23
CA LEU A 121 13.66 -6.67 15.91
C LEU A 121 12.77 -6.83 17.13
N GLN A 122 12.25 -5.73 17.65
CA GLN A 122 11.23 -5.71 18.69
C GLN A 122 9.83 -5.52 18.09
N LEU A 123 8.85 -6.29 18.56
CA LEU A 123 7.45 -6.21 18.10
C LEU A 123 6.58 -5.70 19.26
N ILE A 124 5.90 -4.56 19.06
CA ILE A 124 5.01 -3.97 20.05
C ILE A 124 3.61 -3.83 19.44
N PRO A 125 2.66 -4.70 19.77
CA PRO A 125 1.28 -4.59 19.31
C PRO A 125 0.56 -3.45 20.03
N VAL A 126 -0.33 -2.78 19.28
CA VAL A 126 -1.27 -1.78 19.80
C VAL A 126 -2.68 -2.26 19.49
N THR A 127 -3.46 -2.42 20.56
CA THR A 127 -4.87 -2.88 20.44
C THR A 127 -5.72 -1.87 19.66
N ALA A 128 -6.55 -2.37 18.74
CA ALA A 128 -7.48 -1.57 17.99
C ALA A 128 -8.47 -0.81 18.91
N PRO A 129 -8.84 0.45 18.60
CA PRO A 129 -8.47 1.26 17.43
C PRO A 129 -7.15 2.04 17.58
N GLY A 130 -6.36 1.81 18.63
CA GLY A 130 -5.06 2.43 18.81
C GLY A 130 -5.06 3.76 19.56
N VAL A 131 -6.08 4.03 20.38
CA VAL A 131 -6.15 5.23 21.26
C VAL A 131 -5.35 5.06 22.55
N GLU A 132 -5.19 3.83 23.03
CA GLU A 132 -4.45 3.53 24.27
C GLU A 132 -3.06 3.00 23.94
N GLN A 133 -2.05 3.88 23.97
CA GLN A 133 -0.68 3.54 23.58
C GLN A 133 0.39 3.82 24.63
N LYS A 134 0.04 4.34 25.79
CA LYS A 134 1.03 4.70 26.84
C LYS A 134 1.96 3.55 27.19
N ALA A 135 1.43 2.34 27.39
CA ALA A 135 2.23 1.16 27.71
C ALA A 135 3.21 0.79 26.56
N ALA A 136 2.76 0.88 25.31
CA ALA A 136 3.60 0.63 24.15
C ALA A 136 4.77 1.63 24.07
N TRP A 137 4.50 2.92 24.25
CA TRP A 137 5.53 3.94 24.18
C TRP A 137 6.46 3.99 25.41
N LEU A 138 6.01 3.53 26.56
CA LEU A 138 6.90 3.25 27.70
C LEU A 138 7.89 2.12 27.36
N GLN A 139 7.46 1.07 26.68
CA GLN A 139 8.36 0.01 26.19
C GLN A 139 9.38 0.57 25.17
N VAL A 140 8.96 1.41 24.22
CA VAL A 140 9.87 2.10 23.31
C VAL A 140 10.90 2.94 24.09
N ARG A 141 10.47 3.72 25.08
CA ARG A 141 11.36 4.52 25.91
C ARG A 141 12.37 3.66 26.69
N GLN A 142 11.93 2.52 27.22
CA GLN A 142 12.80 1.60 27.97
C GLN A 142 13.81 0.89 27.05
N SER A 143 13.36 0.42 25.88
CA SER A 143 14.20 -0.33 24.95
C SER A 143 15.15 0.55 24.14
N ARG A 144 14.84 1.84 24.00
CA ARG A 144 15.64 2.85 23.26
C ARG A 144 16.05 2.38 21.87
N PRO A 145 15.10 2.03 20.98
CA PRO A 145 15.45 1.56 19.64
C PRO A 145 16.14 2.66 18.83
N ASP A 146 16.99 2.24 17.90
CA ASP A 146 17.61 3.13 16.93
C ASP A 146 16.56 3.68 15.95
N TYR A 147 15.56 2.85 15.61
CA TYR A 147 14.45 3.22 14.71
C TYR A 147 13.13 2.62 15.17
N VAL A 148 12.04 3.34 14.91
CA VAL A 148 10.67 2.85 15.09
C VAL A 148 9.98 2.82 13.74
N LEU A 149 9.45 1.67 13.38
CA LEU A 149 8.52 1.51 12.26
C LEU A 149 7.09 1.58 12.82
N LEU A 150 6.27 2.48 12.26
CA LEU A 150 4.87 2.64 12.66
C LEU A 150 3.96 1.99 11.61
N TRP A 151 3.32 0.89 11.98
CA TRP A 151 2.36 0.19 11.13
C TRP A 151 0.95 0.39 11.67
N GLY A 152 0.47 1.61 11.52
CA GLY A 152 -0.82 2.07 12.01
C GLY A 152 -1.68 2.69 10.93
N TRP A 153 -2.91 3.01 11.28
CA TRP A 153 -3.83 3.77 10.49
C TRP A 153 -4.84 4.52 11.37
N GLY A 154 -5.45 5.58 10.82
CA GLY A 154 -6.47 6.35 11.52
C GLY A 154 -5.94 6.97 12.82
N VAL A 155 -6.76 6.95 13.87
CA VAL A 155 -6.45 7.57 15.17
C VAL A 155 -5.16 7.01 15.82
N MET A 156 -4.78 5.79 15.50
CA MET A 156 -3.53 5.20 16.00
C MET A 156 -2.31 6.05 15.62
N ASN A 157 -2.30 6.66 14.42
CA ASN A 157 -1.14 7.39 13.90
C ASN A 157 -0.88 8.69 14.69
N SER A 158 -1.88 9.54 14.80
CA SER A 158 -1.75 10.79 15.57
C SER A 158 -1.49 10.54 17.06
N THR A 159 -2.11 9.50 17.63
CA THR A 159 -1.83 9.08 19.01
C THR A 159 -0.39 8.60 19.17
N ALA A 160 0.12 7.78 18.26
CA ALA A 160 1.52 7.33 18.29
C ALA A 160 2.51 8.50 18.26
N LEU A 161 2.26 9.50 17.43
CA LEU A 161 3.12 10.69 17.35
C LEU A 161 3.06 11.54 18.63
N LYS A 162 1.89 11.70 19.24
CA LYS A 162 1.73 12.39 20.53
C LYS A 162 2.44 11.64 21.67
N GLU A 163 2.31 10.34 21.74
CA GLU A 163 2.99 9.52 22.74
C GLU A 163 4.52 9.49 22.52
N ALA A 164 4.96 9.46 21.27
CA ALA A 164 6.38 9.59 20.93
C ALA A 164 6.94 10.94 21.40
N GLN A 165 6.19 12.03 21.24
CA GLN A 165 6.56 13.34 21.76
C GLN A 165 6.65 13.32 23.29
N ALA A 166 5.63 12.78 23.96
CA ALA A 166 5.57 12.72 25.41
C ALA A 166 6.71 11.89 26.03
N THR A 167 7.17 10.86 25.32
CA THR A 167 8.29 10.00 25.74
C THR A 167 9.66 10.49 25.29
N GLY A 168 9.71 11.59 24.50
CA GLY A 168 10.95 12.18 23.98
C GLY A 168 11.60 11.38 22.86
N TYR A 169 10.86 10.49 22.18
CA TYR A 169 11.42 9.75 21.05
C TYR A 169 11.53 10.63 19.79
N PRO A 170 12.69 10.69 19.09
CA PRO A 170 12.88 11.60 17.97
C PRO A 170 12.10 11.20 16.72
N ARG A 171 11.41 12.17 16.10
CA ARG A 171 10.56 11.95 14.91
C ARG A 171 11.35 11.53 13.69
N ASP A 172 12.57 12.01 13.51
CA ASP A 172 13.46 11.68 12.38
C ASP A 172 13.95 10.22 12.39
N LYS A 173 13.70 9.49 13.47
CA LYS A 173 13.92 8.05 13.61
C LYS A 173 12.64 7.20 13.50
N MET A 174 11.51 7.84 13.17
CA MET A 174 10.23 7.18 12.97
C MET A 174 9.89 7.10 11.48
N TYR A 175 9.44 5.92 11.06
CA TYR A 175 9.06 5.64 9.68
C TYR A 175 7.72 4.92 9.63
N GLY A 176 6.69 5.58 9.10
CA GLY A 176 5.36 5.00 8.94
C GLY A 176 5.21 4.21 7.65
N VAL A 177 4.29 3.26 7.64
CA VAL A 177 3.75 2.71 6.40
C VAL A 177 2.97 3.79 5.65
N TRP A 178 2.68 3.62 4.37
CA TRP A 178 1.92 4.62 3.57
C TRP A 178 0.51 4.95 4.10
N TRP A 179 -0.06 4.17 5.02
CA TRP A 179 -1.30 4.47 5.75
C TRP A 179 -1.09 5.28 7.03
N SER A 180 0.16 5.56 7.36
CA SER A 180 0.59 6.40 8.47
C SER A 180 1.32 7.65 7.97
N GLY A 181 1.12 8.04 6.71
CA GLY A 181 1.83 9.14 6.05
C GLY A 181 0.89 10.06 5.27
N ALA A 182 -0.23 10.43 5.87
CA ALA A 182 -1.18 11.37 5.27
C ALA A 182 -1.36 12.61 6.16
N GLU A 183 -1.97 13.65 5.62
CA GLU A 183 -2.21 14.92 6.32
C GLU A 183 -3.00 14.75 7.63
N PRO A 184 -4.07 13.93 7.72
CA PRO A 184 -4.80 13.72 8.97
C PRO A 184 -3.96 13.11 10.10
N ASP A 185 -2.90 12.37 9.76
CA ASP A 185 -2.05 11.70 10.74
C ASP A 185 -1.19 12.69 11.55
N VAL A 186 -0.87 13.84 10.96
CA VAL A 186 0.16 14.77 11.44
C VAL A 186 -0.37 16.15 11.80
N LYS A 187 -1.42 16.66 11.12
CA LYS A 187 -1.92 18.04 11.31
C LYS A 187 -2.31 18.34 12.77
N ASP A 188 -3.00 17.41 13.44
CA ASP A 188 -3.49 17.60 14.82
C ASP A 188 -2.40 17.38 15.89
N VAL A 189 -1.20 16.98 15.48
CA VAL A 189 -0.05 16.78 16.37
C VAL A 189 0.80 18.06 16.47
N GLY A 190 0.68 18.95 15.48
CA GLY A 190 1.45 20.20 15.43
C GLY A 190 2.95 19.94 15.28
N ASP A 191 3.75 20.73 16.00
CA ASP A 191 5.22 20.63 15.98
C ASP A 191 5.74 19.25 16.41
N GLY A 192 4.96 18.51 17.17
CA GLY A 192 5.30 17.15 17.60
C GLY A 192 5.45 16.14 16.46
N ALA A 193 4.90 16.43 15.28
CA ALA A 193 5.03 15.58 14.10
C ALA A 193 6.19 15.96 13.17
N LYS A 194 6.79 17.14 13.35
CA LYS A 194 7.87 17.63 12.47
C LYS A 194 9.06 16.66 12.47
N GLY A 195 9.52 16.31 11.26
CA GLY A 195 10.61 15.37 11.04
C GLY A 195 10.16 13.90 10.92
N TYR A 196 8.88 13.61 11.15
CA TYR A 196 8.34 12.26 10.96
C TYR A 196 8.36 11.84 9.49
N ASN A 197 8.73 10.59 9.25
CA ASN A 197 8.88 10.03 7.91
C ASN A 197 7.84 8.94 7.66
N ALA A 198 7.46 8.74 6.40
CA ALA A 198 6.62 7.62 6.00
C ALA A 198 6.94 7.15 4.59
N LEU A 199 6.57 5.91 4.30
CA LEU A 199 6.51 5.38 2.93
C LEU A 199 5.49 6.17 2.11
N ALA A 200 5.84 6.44 0.86
CA ALA A 200 4.97 7.12 -0.09
C ALA A 200 4.87 6.34 -1.40
N LEU A 201 3.67 5.91 -1.74
CA LEU A 201 3.34 5.33 -3.05
C LEU A 201 3.08 6.43 -4.10
N ASN A 202 2.74 7.64 -3.64
CA ASN A 202 2.42 8.80 -4.45
C ASN A 202 2.76 10.08 -3.70
N PRO A 203 3.05 11.17 -4.43
CA PRO A 203 3.18 12.49 -3.84
C PRO A 203 1.81 13.08 -3.46
N SER A 204 1.84 14.27 -2.83
CA SER A 204 0.69 15.14 -2.61
C SER A 204 0.94 16.52 -3.20
N GLY A 205 -0.13 17.27 -3.42
CA GLY A 205 -0.07 18.65 -3.91
C GLY A 205 -0.99 18.88 -5.11
N GLN A 206 -1.30 20.16 -5.34
CA GLN A 206 -2.21 20.56 -6.41
C GLN A 206 -1.54 20.87 -7.74
N SER A 207 -0.22 20.84 -7.81
CA SER A 207 0.53 21.22 -9.03
C SER A 207 0.55 20.15 -10.14
N PHE A 208 0.14 18.92 -9.84
CA PHE A 208 0.10 17.84 -10.81
C PHE A 208 -1.02 18.04 -11.84
N LYS A 209 -0.72 17.74 -13.11
CA LYS A 209 -1.66 17.99 -14.22
C LYS A 209 -3.02 17.32 -13.97
N VAL A 210 -3.06 16.05 -13.56
CA VAL A 210 -4.32 15.36 -13.28
C VAL A 210 -5.13 16.08 -12.19
N ILE A 211 -4.49 16.63 -11.18
CA ILE A 211 -5.17 17.39 -10.12
C ILE A 211 -5.66 18.73 -10.64
N GLN A 212 -4.87 19.44 -11.44
CA GLN A 212 -5.30 20.67 -12.10
C GLN A 212 -6.51 20.45 -13.01
N ASP A 213 -6.52 19.35 -13.74
CA ASP A 213 -7.66 18.96 -14.59
C ASP A 213 -8.92 18.68 -13.76
N ILE A 214 -8.79 18.01 -12.60
CA ILE A 214 -9.90 17.76 -11.67
C ILE A 214 -10.43 19.09 -11.08
N LEU A 215 -9.55 19.96 -10.62
CA LEU A 215 -9.93 21.28 -10.10
C LEU A 215 -10.72 22.07 -11.14
N LYS A 216 -10.19 22.20 -12.36
CA LYS A 216 -10.79 22.96 -13.45
C LYS A 216 -12.09 22.35 -13.98
N ASN A 217 -12.13 21.03 -14.15
CA ASN A 217 -13.21 20.37 -14.88
C ASN A 217 -14.33 19.83 -13.99
N VAL A 218 -14.07 19.71 -12.67
CA VAL A 218 -15.03 19.19 -11.70
C VAL A 218 -15.34 20.25 -10.64
N HIS A 219 -14.37 20.68 -9.86
CA HIS A 219 -14.60 21.60 -8.74
C HIS A 219 -15.04 22.98 -9.19
N ASP A 220 -14.35 23.60 -10.16
CA ASP A 220 -14.70 24.94 -10.66
C ASP A 220 -16.03 24.98 -11.39
N LYS A 221 -16.59 23.81 -11.76
CA LYS A 221 -17.94 23.66 -12.33
C LYS A 221 -19.00 23.33 -11.27
N GLY A 222 -18.64 23.33 -9.99
CA GLY A 222 -19.56 23.00 -8.91
C GLY A 222 -20.01 21.54 -8.86
N GLN A 223 -19.27 20.63 -9.48
CA GLN A 223 -19.55 19.20 -9.55
C GLN A 223 -18.70 18.38 -8.54
N GLY A 224 -17.76 19.02 -7.84
CA GLY A 224 -16.96 18.40 -6.79
C GLY A 224 -17.68 18.39 -5.47
N SER A 225 -17.47 17.33 -4.68
CA SER A 225 -17.87 17.26 -3.28
C SER A 225 -16.63 17.31 -2.38
N GLY A 226 -16.83 17.83 -1.15
CA GLY A 226 -15.74 18.00 -0.18
C GLY A 226 -14.92 19.28 -0.39
N PRO A 227 -14.00 19.54 0.54
CA PRO A 227 -13.17 20.76 0.52
C PRO A 227 -12.20 20.79 -0.67
N LYS A 228 -12.17 21.92 -1.37
CA LYS A 228 -11.29 22.09 -2.55
C LYS A 228 -9.80 22.04 -2.19
N ASP A 229 -9.43 22.45 -1.01
CA ASP A 229 -8.05 22.46 -0.50
C ASP A 229 -7.54 21.05 -0.15
N GLU A 230 -8.42 20.06 0.01
CA GLU A 230 -8.07 18.66 0.19
C GLU A 230 -7.81 17.92 -1.14
N VAL A 231 -8.18 18.50 -2.27
CA VAL A 231 -7.92 17.94 -3.60
C VAL A 231 -6.41 17.93 -3.85
N GLY A 232 -5.86 16.74 -4.05
CA GLY A 232 -4.41 16.54 -4.20
C GLY A 232 -3.70 16.18 -2.88
N SER A 233 -4.41 16.02 -1.76
CA SER A 233 -3.84 15.40 -0.54
C SER A 233 -3.37 13.98 -0.81
N VAL A 234 -2.55 13.41 0.08
CA VAL A 234 -1.96 12.06 -0.12
C VAL A 234 -3.03 11.01 -0.42
N LEU A 235 -4.10 10.95 0.38
CA LEU A 235 -5.16 9.94 0.21
C LEU A 235 -6.06 10.25 -0.99
N TYR A 236 -6.32 11.53 -1.28
CA TYR A 236 -7.06 11.92 -2.48
C TYR A 236 -6.33 11.45 -3.75
N MET A 237 -5.03 11.74 -3.85
CA MET A 237 -4.21 11.32 -4.99
C MET A 237 -4.23 9.79 -5.15
N ARG A 238 -4.19 9.05 -4.04
CA ARG A 238 -4.27 7.58 -4.07
C ARG A 238 -5.59 7.08 -4.63
N GLY A 239 -6.70 7.70 -4.24
CA GLY A 239 -8.02 7.43 -4.82
C GLY A 239 -8.07 7.71 -6.33
N VAL A 240 -7.46 8.80 -6.78
CA VAL A 240 -7.35 9.13 -8.22
C VAL A 240 -6.54 8.08 -8.98
N ILE A 241 -5.43 7.59 -8.40
CA ILE A 241 -4.63 6.51 -9.00
C ILE A 241 -5.45 5.22 -9.11
N ILE A 242 -6.16 4.81 -8.06
CA ILE A 242 -7.01 3.61 -8.07
C ILE A 242 -8.03 3.67 -9.21
N GLN A 243 -8.72 4.78 -9.34
CA GLN A 243 -9.71 4.95 -10.41
C GLN A 243 -9.08 4.96 -11.80
N MET A 244 -7.93 5.59 -11.98
CA MET A 244 -7.20 5.57 -13.24
C MET A 244 -6.80 4.14 -13.63
N LEU A 245 -6.23 3.36 -12.69
CA LEU A 245 -5.85 1.97 -12.93
C LEU A 245 -7.06 1.11 -13.35
N GLY A 246 -8.20 1.29 -12.68
CA GLY A 246 -9.45 0.61 -13.02
C GLY A 246 -9.95 0.95 -14.42
N VAL A 247 -9.97 2.24 -14.78
CA VAL A 247 -10.38 2.71 -16.10
C VAL A 247 -9.45 2.18 -17.20
N GLU A 248 -8.14 2.24 -16.99
CA GLU A 248 -7.18 1.75 -17.99
C GLU A 248 -7.23 0.22 -18.13
N ALA A 249 -7.51 -0.52 -17.06
CA ALA A 249 -7.75 -1.97 -17.14
C ALA A 249 -9.01 -2.30 -17.97
N VAL A 250 -10.11 -1.57 -17.78
CA VAL A 250 -11.33 -1.72 -18.60
C VAL A 250 -11.05 -1.36 -20.06
N LYS A 251 -10.35 -0.27 -20.34
CA LYS A 251 -9.94 0.11 -21.69
C LYS A 251 -9.08 -0.97 -22.33
N ARG A 252 -8.14 -1.54 -21.60
CA ARG A 252 -7.30 -2.65 -22.08
C ARG A 252 -8.14 -3.88 -22.45
N ALA A 253 -9.14 -4.21 -21.64
CA ALA A 253 -10.10 -5.26 -21.98
C ALA A 253 -10.91 -4.93 -23.23
N GLN A 254 -11.39 -3.70 -23.38
CA GLN A 254 -12.14 -3.25 -24.55
C GLN A 254 -11.31 -3.28 -25.84
N GLU A 255 -10.01 -3.02 -25.79
CA GLU A 255 -9.11 -3.17 -26.94
C GLU A 255 -9.11 -4.59 -27.49
N ARG A 256 -9.21 -5.61 -26.63
CA ARG A 256 -9.26 -7.02 -27.04
C ARG A 256 -10.67 -7.51 -27.38
N PHE A 257 -11.65 -7.21 -26.53
CA PHE A 257 -12.97 -7.83 -26.56
C PHE A 257 -14.05 -6.98 -27.24
N GLY A 258 -13.74 -5.74 -27.59
CA GLY A 258 -14.62 -4.83 -28.35
C GLY A 258 -14.73 -3.45 -27.72
N LYS A 259 -14.24 -2.46 -28.45
CA LYS A 259 -14.27 -1.04 -28.07
C LYS A 259 -15.71 -0.57 -27.80
N GLY A 260 -15.92 0.11 -26.69
CA GLY A 260 -17.23 0.66 -26.30
C GLY A 260 -18.23 -0.36 -25.75
N LYS A 261 -17.87 -1.64 -25.67
CA LYS A 261 -18.73 -2.68 -25.07
C LYS A 261 -18.60 -2.70 -23.55
N VAL A 262 -19.68 -3.06 -22.88
CA VAL A 262 -19.63 -3.41 -21.45
C VAL A 262 -18.83 -4.68 -21.28
N MET A 263 -17.87 -4.68 -20.37
CA MET A 263 -17.00 -5.82 -20.11
C MET A 263 -17.56 -6.68 -18.98
N THR A 264 -17.41 -8.00 -19.11
CA THR A 264 -17.62 -8.92 -17.99
C THR A 264 -16.47 -8.81 -16.98
N SER A 265 -16.70 -9.25 -15.75
CA SER A 265 -15.65 -9.26 -14.72
C SER A 265 -14.42 -10.09 -15.13
N GLU A 266 -14.61 -11.18 -15.87
CA GLU A 266 -13.51 -12.00 -16.41
C GLU A 266 -12.70 -11.24 -17.46
N GLN A 267 -13.37 -10.46 -18.31
CA GLN A 267 -12.70 -9.60 -19.29
C GLN A 267 -11.96 -8.45 -18.60
N VAL A 268 -12.55 -7.85 -17.55
CA VAL A 268 -11.87 -6.83 -16.75
C VAL A 268 -10.65 -7.44 -16.04
N ARG A 269 -10.78 -8.63 -15.45
CA ARG A 269 -9.63 -9.35 -14.87
C ARG A 269 -8.51 -9.54 -15.91
N TRP A 270 -8.85 -9.95 -17.12
CA TRP A 270 -7.85 -10.04 -18.19
C TRP A 270 -7.20 -8.68 -18.47
N GLY A 271 -7.99 -7.61 -18.52
CA GLY A 271 -7.47 -6.25 -18.67
C GLY A 271 -6.51 -5.85 -17.54
N MET A 272 -6.83 -6.23 -16.31
CA MET A 272 -5.98 -5.99 -15.15
C MET A 272 -4.67 -6.79 -15.21
N GLU A 273 -4.70 -8.05 -15.64
CA GLU A 273 -3.50 -8.88 -15.84
C GLU A 273 -2.63 -8.42 -17.02
N ASN A 274 -3.16 -7.62 -17.93
CA ASN A 274 -2.46 -7.11 -19.10
C ASN A 274 -2.32 -5.59 -19.10
N LEU A 275 -2.45 -4.99 -17.91
CA LEU A 275 -2.29 -3.55 -17.73
C LEU A 275 -0.80 -3.19 -17.81
N ALA A 276 -0.47 -2.33 -18.78
CA ALA A 276 0.86 -1.78 -18.95
C ALA A 276 0.77 -0.26 -19.14
N LEU A 277 1.35 0.46 -18.20
CA LEU A 277 1.42 1.92 -18.19
C LEU A 277 2.90 2.31 -18.20
N ASP A 278 3.41 2.64 -19.37
CA ASP A 278 4.73 3.22 -19.52
C ASP A 278 4.74 4.73 -19.19
N GLN A 279 5.91 5.34 -19.16
CA GLN A 279 6.04 6.76 -18.82
C GLN A 279 5.27 7.64 -19.80
N LYS A 280 5.33 7.35 -21.10
CA LYS A 280 4.61 8.10 -22.14
C LYS A 280 3.09 8.08 -21.91
N LYS A 281 2.56 6.92 -21.53
CA LYS A 281 1.13 6.76 -21.19
C LYS A 281 0.76 7.55 -19.94
N LEU A 282 1.58 7.47 -18.89
CA LEU A 282 1.37 8.23 -17.65
C LEU A 282 1.41 9.74 -17.90
N ASP A 283 2.34 10.22 -18.70
CA ASP A 283 2.45 11.64 -19.06
C ASP A 283 1.19 12.09 -19.82
N ALA A 284 0.73 11.29 -20.79
CA ALA A 284 -0.48 11.57 -21.56
C ALA A 284 -1.76 11.60 -20.69
N LEU A 285 -1.81 10.81 -19.62
CA LEU A 285 -2.91 10.80 -18.66
C LEU A 285 -2.82 11.90 -17.61
N GLY A 286 -1.73 12.70 -17.60
CA GLY A 286 -1.50 13.75 -16.61
C GLY A 286 -0.89 13.27 -15.29
N PHE A 287 -0.34 12.05 -15.27
CA PHE A 287 0.27 11.42 -14.09
C PHE A 287 1.80 11.54 -14.05
N ALA A 288 2.39 12.43 -14.84
CA ALA A 288 3.82 12.74 -14.75
C ALA A 288 4.20 13.11 -13.31
N GLY A 289 5.21 12.43 -12.76
CA GLY A 289 5.69 12.65 -11.39
C GLY A 289 4.79 12.09 -10.27
N VAL A 290 3.61 11.53 -10.60
CA VAL A 290 2.68 10.97 -9.61
C VAL A 290 3.04 9.52 -9.27
N MET A 291 3.36 8.71 -10.25
CA MET A 291 3.73 7.31 -10.06
C MET A 291 4.76 6.86 -11.09
N ARG A 292 5.41 5.75 -10.82
CA ARG A 292 6.28 5.09 -11.79
C ARG A 292 5.49 4.20 -12.74
N PRO A 293 6.09 3.85 -13.91
CA PRO A 293 5.53 2.84 -14.79
C PRO A 293 5.12 1.57 -14.06
N LEU A 294 4.01 0.98 -14.50
CA LEU A 294 3.43 -0.23 -13.93
C LEU A 294 3.12 -1.21 -15.06
N SER A 295 3.53 -2.47 -14.90
CA SER A 295 3.22 -3.54 -15.85
C SER A 295 2.87 -4.80 -15.09
N ALA A 296 1.58 -5.11 -15.02
CA ALA A 296 1.08 -6.34 -14.45
C ALA A 296 1.07 -7.47 -15.49
N SER A 297 1.09 -8.69 -15.00
CA SER A 297 0.95 -9.89 -15.81
C SER A 297 0.13 -10.94 -15.07
N CYS A 298 -0.29 -11.99 -15.75
CA CYS A 298 -0.95 -13.13 -15.12
C CYS A 298 -0.11 -13.80 -14.02
N ALA A 299 1.22 -13.72 -14.13
CA ALA A 299 2.13 -14.28 -13.12
C ALA A 299 2.38 -13.30 -11.97
N ASP A 300 2.38 -11.99 -12.25
CA ASP A 300 2.68 -10.94 -11.28
C ASP A 300 1.58 -9.87 -11.32
N HIS A 301 0.71 -9.90 -10.33
CA HIS A 301 -0.42 -8.98 -10.20
C HIS A 301 -0.06 -7.63 -9.57
N MET A 302 1.18 -7.43 -9.12
CA MET A 302 1.60 -6.17 -8.47
C MET A 302 2.03 -5.11 -9.48
N GLY A 303 2.76 -5.50 -10.49
CA GLY A 303 3.16 -4.65 -11.62
C GLY A 303 4.20 -3.57 -11.31
N SER A 304 4.41 -3.22 -10.05
CA SER A 304 5.42 -2.25 -9.60
C SER A 304 5.78 -2.51 -8.15
N THR A 305 7.07 -2.33 -7.81
CA THR A 305 7.62 -2.57 -6.46
C THR A 305 8.42 -1.37 -5.95
N TRP A 306 8.10 -0.18 -6.45
CA TRP A 306 8.82 1.05 -6.13
C TRP A 306 8.02 1.91 -5.15
N ALA A 307 8.74 2.51 -4.18
CA ALA A 307 8.22 3.55 -3.31
C ALA A 307 9.30 4.57 -2.95
N ARG A 308 8.88 5.65 -2.32
CA ARG A 308 9.76 6.71 -1.80
C ARG A 308 9.49 6.89 -0.31
N ILE A 309 10.32 7.71 0.31
CA ILE A 309 10.09 8.21 1.66
C ILE A 309 9.76 9.69 1.56
N HIS A 310 8.74 10.14 2.26
CA HIS A 310 8.47 11.54 2.47
C HIS A 310 8.55 11.92 3.95
N THR A 311 8.83 13.17 4.23
CA THR A 311 9.04 13.71 5.59
C THR A 311 8.08 14.85 5.82
N TRP A 312 7.43 14.88 6.98
CA TRP A 312 6.61 16.01 7.39
C TRP A 312 7.49 17.17 7.87
N ASP A 313 7.44 18.31 7.21
CA ASP A 313 8.27 19.50 7.54
C ASP A 313 7.63 20.41 8.62
N GLY A 314 6.41 20.05 9.05
CA GLY A 314 5.58 20.86 9.96
C GLY A 314 4.39 21.50 9.26
N ALA A 315 4.39 21.59 7.93
CA ALA A 315 3.33 22.20 7.12
C ALA A 315 2.84 21.30 5.98
N LYS A 316 3.75 20.54 5.36
CA LYS A 316 3.47 19.66 4.22
C LYS A 316 4.38 18.45 4.20
N TRP A 317 3.98 17.43 3.44
CA TRP A 317 4.83 16.30 3.11
C TRP A 317 5.85 16.69 2.04
N VAL A 318 7.13 16.50 2.35
CA VAL A 318 8.25 16.74 1.43
C VAL A 318 8.78 15.41 0.93
N MET A 319 8.65 15.19 -0.37
CA MET A 319 9.07 13.94 -1.00
C MET A 319 10.60 13.86 -1.07
N GLY A 320 11.16 12.75 -0.59
CA GLY A 320 12.58 12.45 -0.76
C GLY A 320 12.95 12.24 -2.24
N ALA A 321 14.20 12.48 -2.61
CA ALA A 321 14.67 12.33 -3.99
C ALA A 321 14.79 10.87 -4.43
N ASP A 322 15.15 9.98 -3.50
CA ASP A 322 15.46 8.58 -3.81
C ASP A 322 14.22 7.74 -4.04
N TRP A 323 14.22 7.00 -5.14
CA TRP A 323 13.35 5.87 -5.36
C TRP A 323 14.01 4.59 -4.85
N TYR A 324 13.23 3.76 -4.15
CA TYR A 324 13.63 2.45 -3.69
C TYR A 324 12.80 1.39 -4.39
N GLN A 325 13.45 0.35 -4.87
CA GLN A 325 12.80 -0.86 -5.35
C GLN A 325 12.93 -1.95 -4.29
N ALA A 326 11.84 -2.64 -4.02
CA ALA A 326 11.89 -3.79 -3.14
C ALA A 326 12.78 -4.90 -3.71
N ASP A 327 13.49 -5.60 -2.83
CA ASP A 327 14.40 -6.68 -3.21
C ASP A 327 13.60 -7.94 -3.63
N GLU A 328 13.42 -8.08 -4.92
CA GLU A 328 12.67 -9.20 -5.48
C GLU A 328 13.31 -10.56 -5.21
N GLN A 329 14.62 -10.63 -4.98
CA GLN A 329 15.29 -11.89 -4.64
C GLN A 329 14.85 -12.43 -3.27
N ILE A 330 14.41 -11.55 -2.37
CA ILE A 330 13.88 -11.93 -1.07
C ILE A 330 12.36 -12.11 -1.15
N ILE A 331 11.68 -11.17 -1.80
CA ILE A 331 10.21 -11.13 -1.79
C ILE A 331 9.59 -12.25 -2.63
N LYS A 332 10.09 -12.49 -3.84
CA LYS A 332 9.51 -13.53 -4.72
C LYS A 332 9.51 -14.94 -4.12
N PRO A 333 10.59 -15.43 -3.47
CA PRO A 333 10.55 -16.70 -2.76
C PRO A 333 9.53 -16.73 -1.61
N MET A 334 9.40 -15.64 -0.85
CA MET A 334 8.41 -15.54 0.22
C MET A 334 6.98 -15.55 -0.33
N VAL A 335 6.72 -14.79 -1.38
CA VAL A 335 5.43 -14.76 -2.09
C VAL A 335 5.09 -16.16 -2.59
N LYS A 336 6.03 -16.83 -3.26
CA LYS A 336 5.82 -18.18 -3.78
C LYS A 336 5.50 -19.18 -2.66
N ALA A 337 6.27 -19.17 -1.58
CA ALA A 337 6.06 -20.10 -0.46
C ALA A 337 4.68 -19.88 0.21
N ALA A 338 4.28 -18.62 0.41
CA ALA A 338 2.98 -18.30 0.98
C ALA A 338 1.82 -18.65 0.03
N ALA A 339 1.99 -18.41 -1.26
CA ALA A 339 1.00 -18.76 -2.28
C ALA A 339 0.85 -20.28 -2.41
N ASP A 340 1.94 -21.04 -2.43
CA ASP A 340 1.91 -22.50 -2.48
C ASP A 340 1.22 -23.10 -1.24
N LYS A 341 1.50 -22.54 -0.06
CA LYS A 341 0.82 -22.94 1.19
C LYS A 341 -0.68 -22.67 1.10
N TYR A 342 -1.09 -21.49 0.69
CA TYR A 342 -2.50 -21.14 0.51
C TYR A 342 -3.18 -22.04 -0.52
N ALA A 343 -2.53 -22.30 -1.65
CA ALA A 343 -3.05 -23.19 -2.69
C ALA A 343 -3.27 -24.63 -2.16
N ALA A 344 -2.33 -25.15 -1.37
CA ALA A 344 -2.46 -26.47 -0.75
C ALA A 344 -3.63 -26.53 0.26
N GLU A 345 -3.75 -25.52 1.13
CA GLU A 345 -4.82 -25.41 2.13
C GLU A 345 -6.20 -25.29 1.49
N LYS A 346 -6.31 -24.53 0.40
CA LYS A 346 -7.58 -24.29 -0.32
C LYS A 346 -7.83 -25.25 -1.48
N LYS A 347 -6.92 -26.18 -1.74
CA LYS A 347 -6.99 -27.14 -2.87
C LYS A 347 -7.11 -26.40 -4.22
N ILE A 348 -6.37 -25.33 -4.40
CA ILE A 348 -6.33 -24.55 -5.63
C ILE A 348 -5.26 -25.14 -6.55
N THR A 349 -5.63 -25.46 -7.79
CA THR A 349 -4.65 -25.77 -8.83
C THR A 349 -4.01 -24.49 -9.32
N ARG A 350 -2.66 -24.40 -9.23
CA ARG A 350 -1.88 -23.28 -9.71
C ARG A 350 -2.02 -23.15 -11.23
N ARG A 351 -2.28 -21.96 -11.72
CA ARG A 351 -2.29 -21.67 -13.15
C ARG A 351 -0.89 -21.83 -13.77
N THR A 352 -0.86 -22.08 -15.07
CA THR A 352 0.34 -22.05 -15.91
C THR A 352 0.35 -20.84 -16.82
N ALA A 353 1.43 -20.62 -17.54
CA ALA A 353 1.50 -19.56 -18.54
C ALA A 353 0.48 -19.75 -19.68
N GLU A 354 0.10 -20.99 -20.00
CA GLU A 354 -0.90 -21.31 -21.00
C GLU A 354 -2.32 -20.92 -20.54
N ASP A 355 -2.64 -21.11 -19.26
CA ASP A 355 -3.91 -20.68 -18.66
C ASP A 355 -4.12 -19.16 -18.70
N CYS A 356 -3.06 -18.40 -18.92
CA CYS A 356 -3.06 -16.94 -18.97
C CYS A 356 -3.41 -16.36 -20.33
N GLN A 357 -3.44 -17.20 -21.38
CA GLN A 357 -3.71 -16.76 -22.74
C GLN A 357 -5.22 -16.65 -23.03
N ASN A 358 -6.06 -17.18 -22.16
CA ASN A 358 -7.52 -17.24 -22.30
C ASN A 358 -8.26 -16.17 -21.41
#